data_8a1c80d1edf7b0704656ce4a684de68b
#
_entry.id   8a1c80d1edf7b0704656ce4a684de68b
#
_cell.length_a   1.000
_cell.length_b   1.000
_cell.length_c   1.000
_cell.angle_alpha   90.00
_cell.angle_beta   90.00
_cell.angle_gamma   90.00
#
_symmetry.space_group_name_H-M   'P 1'
#
loop_
_entity.id
_entity.type
_entity.pdbx_description
1 polymer ?
#
loop_
_entity_poly.entity_id
_entity_poly.type
_entity_poly.pdbx_seq_one_letter_code
_entity_poly.pdbx_strand_id
1 'polypeptide(L)'
;RAVKSIFLRLIIFYLGTIFVVGTLIPFTEPTLLDAAEDNVAASPFTIIFQRAGFAAAASLMNAVILTSVLSCGNSSMYSASRTLQHMAKRGDAPRFFAKLSTNGVPVRAIIVTACIAATAFFASLIGDGVAYTAAYYLCGIAGVFNWMTISVAHYRFRRGWIKQGRSLDELEY
;
A
#
# COMPACT_ATOMS: atom_id res chain seq x y z
N ARG A 1 -21.79 2.09 -8.71
CA ARG A 1 -21.32 0.97 -9.58
C ARG A 1 -19.82 0.68 -9.38
N ALA A 2 -18.94 1.70 -9.37
CA ALA A 2 -17.47 1.53 -9.22
C ALA A 2 -17.08 0.76 -7.93
N VAL A 3 -17.65 1.13 -6.78
CA VAL A 3 -17.36 0.48 -5.48
C VAL A 3 -17.68 -1.01 -5.49
N LYS A 4 -18.83 -1.41 -6.06
CA LYS A 4 -19.20 -2.82 -6.18
C LYS A 4 -18.23 -3.61 -7.08
N SER A 5 -17.78 -2.99 -8.17
CA SER A 5 -16.80 -3.61 -9.08
C SER A 5 -15.44 -3.79 -8.40
N ILE A 6 -14.98 -2.79 -7.63
CA ILE A 6 -13.74 -2.89 -6.85
C ILE A 6 -13.84 -3.98 -5.79
N PHE A 7 -14.94 -4.01 -5.04
CA PHE A 7 -15.19 -5.02 -4.01
C PHE A 7 -15.18 -6.45 -4.58
N LEU A 8 -15.88 -6.66 -5.70
CA LEU A 8 -15.91 -7.97 -6.37
C LEU A 8 -14.52 -8.40 -6.85
N ARG A 9 -13.75 -7.47 -7.45
CA ARG A 9 -12.36 -7.74 -7.85
C ARG A 9 -11.48 -8.11 -6.66
N LEU A 10 -11.58 -7.38 -5.55
CA LEU A 10 -10.82 -7.70 -4.34
C LEU A 10 -11.14 -9.11 -3.84
N ILE A 11 -12.41 -9.48 -3.73
CA ILE A 11 -12.79 -10.83 -3.30
C ILE A 11 -12.22 -11.88 -4.25
N ILE A 12 -12.47 -11.76 -5.55
CA ILE A 12 -12.03 -12.76 -6.52
C ILE A 12 -10.51 -12.91 -6.52
N PHE A 13 -9.77 -11.80 -6.59
CA PHE A 13 -8.32 -11.87 -6.68
C PHE A 13 -7.68 -12.30 -5.35
N TYR A 14 -8.09 -11.73 -4.21
CA TYR A 14 -7.46 -12.09 -2.93
C TYR A 14 -7.85 -13.48 -2.46
N LEU A 15 -9.16 -13.81 -2.41
CA LEU A 15 -9.58 -15.15 -1.99
C LEU A 15 -9.16 -16.21 -3.00
N GLY A 16 -9.25 -15.92 -4.30
CA GLY A 16 -8.78 -16.83 -5.34
C GLY A 16 -7.28 -17.10 -5.22
N THR A 17 -6.47 -16.08 -5.00
CA THR A 17 -5.03 -16.25 -4.82
C THR A 17 -4.70 -17.06 -3.56
N ILE A 18 -5.32 -16.75 -2.43
CA ILE A 18 -5.10 -17.50 -1.17
C ILE A 18 -5.49 -18.96 -1.36
N PHE A 19 -6.62 -19.22 -1.99
CA PHE A 19 -7.09 -20.58 -2.26
C PHE A 19 -6.10 -21.35 -3.15
N VAL A 20 -5.70 -20.76 -4.28
CA VAL A 20 -4.76 -21.40 -5.22
C VAL A 20 -3.40 -21.65 -4.57
N VAL A 21 -2.83 -20.64 -3.89
CA VAL A 21 -1.54 -20.79 -3.21
C VAL A 21 -1.63 -21.84 -2.10
N GLY A 22 -2.70 -21.81 -1.30
CA GLY A 22 -2.89 -22.76 -0.20
C GLY A 22 -3.12 -24.22 -0.65
N THR A 23 -3.60 -24.42 -1.89
CA THR A 23 -3.74 -25.78 -2.46
C THR A 23 -2.45 -26.29 -3.10
N LEU A 24 -1.57 -25.40 -3.56
CA LEU A 24 -0.33 -25.77 -4.27
C LEU A 24 0.90 -25.85 -3.38
N ILE A 25 0.92 -25.11 -2.28
CA ILE A 25 2.07 -25.09 -1.35
C ILE A 25 1.60 -25.52 0.03
N PRO A 26 2.21 -26.60 0.61
CA PRO A 26 1.94 -26.97 1.98
C PRO A 26 2.46 -25.89 2.95
N PHE A 27 1.74 -25.67 4.04
CA PHE A 27 2.09 -24.66 5.05
C PHE A 27 3.42 -24.97 5.78
N THR A 28 3.89 -26.22 5.71
CA THR A 28 5.15 -26.68 6.30
C THR A 28 6.36 -26.49 5.37
N GLU A 29 6.20 -25.77 4.27
CA GLU A 29 7.28 -25.57 3.30
C GLU A 29 8.44 -24.79 3.92
N PRO A 30 9.65 -25.37 4.03
CA PRO A 30 10.80 -24.72 4.67
C PRO A 30 11.17 -23.40 3.98
N THR A 31 11.17 -23.38 2.64
CA THR A 31 11.49 -22.17 1.85
C THR A 31 10.52 -21.02 2.07
N LEU A 32 9.30 -21.32 2.50
CA LEU A 32 8.30 -20.29 2.82
C LEU A 32 8.50 -19.76 4.26
N LEU A 33 8.91 -20.64 5.19
CA LEU A 33 9.16 -20.31 6.60
C LEU A 33 10.49 -19.56 6.75
N ASP A 34 11.55 -20.03 6.09
CA ASP A 34 12.86 -19.39 6.08
C ASP A 34 12.84 -18.01 5.38
N ALA A 35 11.96 -17.83 4.39
CA ALA A 35 11.75 -16.53 3.74
C ALA A 35 11.12 -15.50 4.68
N ALA A 36 10.46 -15.92 5.74
CA ALA A 36 9.90 -15.02 6.74
C ALA A 36 10.96 -14.50 7.73
N GLU A 37 12.09 -15.20 7.87
CA GLU A 37 13.14 -14.83 8.84
C GLU A 37 14.31 -14.08 8.21
N ASP A 38 14.84 -14.47 7.01
CA ASP A 38 16.08 -13.87 6.49
C ASP A 38 16.15 -13.65 4.97
N ASN A 39 15.24 -14.19 4.16
CA ASN A 39 15.32 -14.09 2.71
C ASN A 39 14.02 -13.57 2.06
N VAL A 40 14.04 -12.30 1.70
CA VAL A 40 12.98 -11.62 0.91
C VAL A 40 12.76 -12.25 -0.49
N ALA A 41 13.54 -13.28 -0.85
CA ALA A 41 13.67 -13.77 -2.20
C ALA A 41 12.61 -14.79 -2.66
N ALA A 42 11.82 -15.37 -1.78
CA ALA A 42 10.92 -16.46 -2.16
C ALA A 42 9.45 -16.06 -2.16
N SER A 43 9.01 -15.39 -3.24
CA SER A 43 7.57 -15.23 -3.47
C SER A 43 6.91 -16.61 -3.63
N PRO A 44 5.76 -16.89 -2.98
CA PRO A 44 5.01 -18.13 -3.17
C PRO A 44 4.74 -18.47 -4.63
N PHE A 45 4.52 -17.46 -5.47
CA PHE A 45 4.32 -17.64 -6.90
C PHE A 45 5.57 -18.17 -7.61
N THR A 46 6.75 -17.65 -7.24
CA THR A 46 8.03 -18.11 -7.81
C THR A 46 8.30 -19.57 -7.43
N ILE A 47 8.03 -19.96 -6.19
CA ILE A 47 8.16 -21.34 -5.70
C ILE A 47 7.27 -22.29 -6.51
N ILE A 48 6.00 -21.92 -6.77
CA ILE A 48 5.07 -22.73 -7.55
C ILE A 48 5.63 -23.01 -8.95
N PHE A 49 6.12 -21.98 -9.65
CA PHE A 49 6.67 -22.14 -11.00
C PHE A 49 7.97 -22.93 -11.03
N GLN A 50 8.83 -22.76 -10.03
CA GLN A 50 10.06 -23.56 -9.89
C GLN A 50 9.74 -25.05 -9.69
N ARG A 51 8.78 -25.39 -8.84
CA ARG A 51 8.32 -26.76 -8.61
C ARG A 51 7.69 -27.39 -9.83
N ALA A 52 6.96 -26.59 -10.63
CA ALA A 52 6.39 -27.04 -11.88
C ALA A 52 7.43 -27.25 -12.99
N GLY A 53 8.74 -27.00 -12.74
CA GLY A 53 9.82 -27.16 -13.70
C GLY A 53 9.93 -26.02 -14.73
N PHE A 54 9.19 -24.92 -14.56
CA PHE A 54 9.19 -23.78 -15.48
C PHE A 54 10.11 -22.64 -14.98
N ALA A 55 11.40 -22.81 -15.06
CA ALA A 55 12.38 -21.80 -14.61
C ALA A 55 12.20 -20.45 -15.34
N ALA A 56 11.86 -20.45 -16.61
CA ALA A 56 11.58 -19.23 -17.38
C ALA A 56 10.35 -18.49 -16.84
N ALA A 57 9.31 -19.22 -16.43
CA ALA A 57 8.11 -18.63 -15.84
C ALA A 57 8.39 -18.04 -14.45
N ALA A 58 9.27 -18.65 -13.65
CA ALA A 58 9.72 -18.09 -12.38
C ALA A 58 10.43 -16.76 -12.56
N SER A 59 11.34 -16.65 -13.53
CA SER A 59 12.05 -15.40 -13.87
C SER A 59 11.08 -14.33 -14.39
N LEU A 60 10.12 -14.69 -15.23
CA LEU A 60 9.07 -13.77 -15.69
C LEU A 60 8.22 -13.26 -14.53
N MET A 61 7.86 -14.14 -13.60
CA MET A 61 7.08 -13.75 -12.42
C MET A 61 7.83 -12.75 -11.53
N ASN A 62 9.13 -12.96 -11.33
CA ASN A 62 9.96 -12.01 -10.59
C ASN A 62 10.02 -10.63 -11.29
N ALA A 63 10.09 -10.59 -12.61
CA ALA A 63 10.04 -9.34 -13.37
C ALA A 63 8.68 -8.63 -13.23
N VAL A 64 7.58 -9.39 -13.24
CA VAL A 64 6.22 -8.86 -13.02
C VAL A 64 6.08 -8.31 -11.60
N ILE A 65 6.56 -9.03 -10.60
CA ILE A 65 6.54 -8.59 -9.19
C ILE A 65 7.35 -7.29 -9.05
N LEU A 66 8.56 -7.24 -9.59
CA LEU A 66 9.41 -6.03 -9.56
C LEU A 66 8.71 -4.83 -10.19
N THR A 67 8.12 -5.01 -11.35
CA THR A 67 7.37 -3.96 -12.06
C THR A 67 6.18 -3.48 -11.23
N SER A 68 5.46 -4.40 -10.60
CA SER A 68 4.31 -4.09 -9.74
C SER A 68 4.73 -3.30 -8.50
N VAL A 69 5.83 -3.69 -7.86
CA VAL A 69 6.38 -2.98 -6.68
C VAL A 69 6.83 -1.56 -7.05
N LEU A 70 7.52 -1.40 -8.18
CA LEU A 70 7.93 -0.09 -8.67
C LEU A 70 6.72 0.80 -8.98
N SER A 71 5.69 0.25 -9.61
CA SER A 71 4.44 0.96 -9.89
C SER A 71 3.71 1.38 -8.61
N CYS A 72 3.66 0.50 -7.61
CA CYS A 72 3.09 0.78 -6.29
C CYS A 72 3.87 1.90 -5.58
N GLY A 73 5.20 1.85 -5.59
CA GLY A 73 6.07 2.89 -5.03
C GLY A 73 5.85 4.25 -5.68
N ASN A 74 5.76 4.29 -7.01
CA ASN A 74 5.48 5.51 -7.75
C ASN A 74 4.09 6.09 -7.38
N SER A 75 3.07 5.26 -7.30
CA SER A 75 1.71 5.67 -6.93
C SER A 75 1.65 6.20 -5.49
N SER A 76 2.37 5.57 -4.58
CA SER A 76 2.48 5.99 -3.17
C SER A 76 3.19 7.34 -3.05
N MET A 77 4.28 7.55 -3.78
CA MET A 77 5.01 8.82 -3.83
C MET A 77 4.13 9.95 -4.40
N TYR A 78 3.38 9.67 -5.48
CA TYR A 78 2.43 10.61 -6.04
C TYR A 78 1.36 11.02 -5.02
N SER A 79 0.75 10.04 -4.36
CA SER A 79 -0.30 10.27 -3.36
C SER A 79 0.22 11.05 -2.16
N ALA A 80 1.36 10.67 -1.60
CA ALA A 80 1.97 11.32 -0.44
C ALA A 80 2.35 12.78 -0.73
N SER A 81 3.00 13.03 -1.87
CA SER A 81 3.41 14.39 -2.25
C SER A 81 2.23 15.31 -2.50
N ARG A 82 1.14 14.82 -3.12
CA ARG A 82 -0.09 15.59 -3.33
C ARG A 82 -0.83 15.84 -2.02
N THR A 83 -0.87 14.86 -1.13
CA THR A 83 -1.48 15.03 0.20
C THR A 83 -0.74 16.09 1.01
N LEU A 84 0.60 16.03 1.06
CA LEU A 84 1.44 17.03 1.74
C LEU A 84 1.21 18.44 1.18
N GLN A 85 1.15 18.56 -0.14
CA GLN A 85 0.87 19.84 -0.81
C GLN A 85 -0.54 20.37 -0.46
N HIS A 86 -1.52 19.48 -0.38
CA HIS A 86 -2.89 19.85 -0.03
C HIS A 86 -3.02 20.30 1.42
N MET A 87 -2.36 19.61 2.35
CA MET A 87 -2.25 20.01 3.76
C MET A 87 -1.61 21.39 3.91
N ALA A 88 -0.54 21.64 3.14
CA ALA A 88 0.12 22.95 3.16
C ALA A 88 -0.76 24.08 2.62
N LYS A 89 -1.64 23.81 1.63
CA LYS A 89 -2.65 24.79 1.17
C LYS A 89 -3.70 25.08 2.21
N ARG A 90 -4.06 24.11 3.03
CA ARG A 90 -5.03 24.27 4.13
C ARG A 90 -4.46 24.94 5.36
N GLY A 91 -3.13 25.04 5.47
CA GLY A 91 -2.43 25.58 6.65
C GLY A 91 -2.04 24.50 7.67
N ASP A 92 -2.33 23.24 7.41
CA ASP A 92 -2.01 22.09 8.29
C ASP A 92 -0.55 21.62 8.13
N ALA A 93 0.19 22.17 7.17
CA ALA A 93 1.61 21.91 6.93
C ALA A 93 2.33 23.20 6.49
N PRO A 94 3.68 23.28 6.61
CA PRO A 94 4.43 24.46 6.22
C PRO A 94 4.12 24.93 4.80
N ARG A 95 3.85 26.21 4.65
CA ARG A 95 3.50 26.87 3.36
C ARG A 95 4.53 26.65 2.24
N PHE A 96 5.75 26.29 2.62
CA PHE A 96 6.81 25.92 1.68
C PHE A 96 6.39 24.82 0.71
N PHE A 97 5.56 23.85 1.14
CA PHE A 97 5.07 22.74 0.32
C PHE A 97 3.87 23.10 -0.55
N ALA A 98 3.24 24.25 -0.31
CA ALA A 98 2.09 24.69 -1.13
C ALA A 98 2.49 25.14 -2.53
N LYS A 99 3.77 25.53 -2.74
CA LYS A 99 4.26 26.00 -4.04
C LYS A 99 4.31 24.87 -5.06
N LEU A 100 3.73 25.15 -6.23
CA LEU A 100 3.78 24.30 -7.42
C LEU A 100 4.82 24.86 -8.40
N SER A 101 5.40 23.98 -9.21
CA SER A 101 6.18 24.35 -10.39
C SER A 101 5.26 24.92 -11.49
N THR A 102 5.84 25.53 -12.52
CA THR A 102 5.11 26.04 -13.71
C THR A 102 4.20 24.99 -14.34
N ASN A 103 4.60 23.72 -14.27
CA ASN A 103 3.84 22.57 -14.79
C ASN A 103 2.82 21.97 -13.76
N GLY A 104 2.53 22.66 -12.65
CA GLY A 104 1.59 22.18 -11.64
C GLY A 104 2.09 21.02 -10.77
N VAL A 105 3.41 20.75 -10.77
CA VAL A 105 4.03 19.66 -10.01
C VAL A 105 4.52 20.17 -8.65
N PRO A 106 4.21 19.49 -7.53
CA PRO A 106 4.66 19.86 -6.18
C PRO A 106 6.09 19.35 -5.92
N VAL A 107 7.08 19.86 -6.67
CA VAL A 107 8.48 19.38 -6.64
C VAL A 107 9.05 19.33 -5.21
N ARG A 108 8.78 20.34 -4.39
CA ARG A 108 9.27 20.40 -3.01
C ARG A 108 8.72 19.29 -2.12
N ALA A 109 7.43 18.98 -2.28
CA ALA A 109 6.81 17.88 -1.55
C ALA A 109 7.37 16.53 -2.02
N ILE A 110 7.59 16.37 -3.34
CA ILE A 110 8.20 15.15 -3.91
C ILE A 110 9.61 14.94 -3.36
N ILE A 111 10.45 15.98 -3.34
CA ILE A 111 11.83 15.87 -2.82
C ILE A 111 11.82 15.43 -1.35
N VAL A 112 11.01 16.04 -0.50
CA VAL A 112 10.95 15.66 0.91
C VAL A 112 10.41 14.24 1.09
N THR A 113 9.37 13.87 0.35
CA THR A 113 8.85 12.49 0.39
C THR A 113 9.91 11.48 -0.07
N ALA A 114 10.67 11.81 -1.12
CA ALA A 114 11.77 10.98 -1.61
C ALA A 114 12.92 10.88 -0.59
N CYS A 115 13.28 11.97 0.07
CA CYS A 115 14.29 11.96 1.13
C CYS A 115 13.88 11.06 2.30
N ILE A 116 12.60 11.13 2.73
CA ILE A 116 12.07 10.25 3.78
C ILE A 116 12.12 8.78 3.33
N ALA A 117 11.73 8.48 2.09
CA ALA A 117 11.84 7.13 1.54
C ALA A 117 13.30 6.65 1.46
N ALA A 118 14.23 7.53 1.11
CA ALA A 118 15.66 7.22 1.07
C ALA A 118 16.23 6.90 2.47
N THR A 119 15.77 7.56 3.54
CA THR A 119 16.20 7.21 4.90
C THR A 119 15.84 5.79 5.29
N ALA A 120 14.66 5.31 4.90
CA ALA A 120 14.26 3.92 5.13
C ALA A 120 15.16 2.93 4.37
N PHE A 121 15.58 3.29 3.14
CA PHE A 121 16.52 2.49 2.37
C PHE A 121 17.92 2.44 3.03
N PHE A 122 18.46 3.59 3.45
CA PHE A 122 19.75 3.64 4.14
C PHE A 122 19.73 2.90 5.47
N ALA A 123 18.64 2.99 6.22
CA ALA A 123 18.47 2.23 7.46
C ALA A 123 18.50 0.71 7.24
N SER A 124 18.00 0.24 6.09
CA SER A 124 18.07 -1.17 5.71
C SER A 124 19.49 -1.65 5.39
N LEU A 125 20.39 -0.75 5.00
CA LEU A 125 21.81 -1.08 4.73
C LEU A 125 22.66 -1.20 6.01
N ILE A 126 22.19 -0.62 7.13
CA ILE A 126 22.97 -0.52 8.38
C ILE A 126 22.62 -1.66 9.37
N GLY A 127 21.49 -2.32 9.20
CA GLY A 127 21.03 -3.36 10.11
C GLY A 127 20.39 -4.52 9.36
N ASP A 128 20.43 -5.72 9.95
CA ASP A 128 19.95 -7.01 9.42
C ASP A 128 18.43 -7.04 9.09
N GLY A 129 17.94 -6.07 8.33
CA GLY A 129 16.53 -5.99 7.93
C GLY A 129 15.56 -5.48 9.01
N VAL A 130 16.00 -5.26 10.24
CA VAL A 130 15.15 -4.81 11.37
C VAL A 130 14.46 -3.49 11.07
N ALA A 131 15.18 -2.54 10.47
CA ALA A 131 14.61 -1.24 10.11
C ALA A 131 13.54 -1.35 9.01
N TYR A 132 13.74 -2.23 8.04
CA TYR A 132 12.74 -2.53 7.00
C TYR A 132 11.50 -3.16 7.62
N THR A 133 11.67 -4.15 8.48
CA THR A 133 10.59 -4.85 9.17
C THR A 133 9.80 -3.89 10.06
N ALA A 134 10.47 -3.01 10.80
CA ALA A 134 9.82 -1.97 11.62
C ALA A 134 9.02 -1.00 10.74
N ALA A 135 9.57 -0.53 9.62
CA ALA A 135 8.86 0.34 8.68
C ALA A 135 7.64 -0.34 8.07
N TYR A 136 7.75 -1.62 7.74
CA TYR A 136 6.65 -2.44 7.23
C TYR A 136 5.50 -2.55 8.24
N TYR A 137 5.79 -2.84 9.50
CA TYR A 137 4.78 -2.89 10.56
C TYR A 137 4.16 -1.52 10.83
N LEU A 138 4.94 -0.44 10.81
CA LEU A 138 4.43 0.93 10.95
C LEU A 138 3.45 1.29 9.82
N CYS A 139 3.75 0.91 8.58
CA CYS A 139 2.83 1.11 7.45
C CYS A 139 1.52 0.33 7.64
N GLY A 140 1.58 -0.92 8.13
CA GLY A 140 0.40 -1.72 8.44
C GLY A 140 -0.49 -1.07 9.51
N ILE A 141 0.13 -0.66 10.62
CA ILE A 141 -0.56 0.03 11.72
C ILE A 141 -1.18 1.35 11.25
N ALA A 142 -0.44 2.17 10.49
CA ALA A 142 -0.94 3.42 9.94
C ALA A 142 -2.15 3.19 9.02
N GLY A 143 -2.14 2.12 8.23
CA GLY A 143 -3.28 1.69 7.41
C GLY A 143 -4.54 1.42 8.24
N VAL A 144 -4.41 0.65 9.31
CA VAL A 144 -5.53 0.35 10.24
C VAL A 144 -6.09 1.63 10.87
N PHE A 145 -5.23 2.53 11.35
CA PHE A 145 -5.65 3.82 11.90
C PHE A 145 -6.39 4.67 10.87
N ASN A 146 -5.93 4.68 9.62
CA ASN A 146 -6.60 5.40 8.53
C ASN A 146 -8.01 4.86 8.28
N TRP A 147 -8.19 3.55 8.18
CA TRP A 147 -9.50 2.92 8.02
C TRP A 147 -10.42 3.18 9.21
N MET A 148 -9.89 3.11 10.43
CA MET A 148 -10.64 3.44 11.65
C MET A 148 -11.11 4.89 11.64
N THR A 149 -10.24 5.82 11.25
CA THR A 149 -10.57 7.25 11.17
C THR A 149 -11.68 7.52 10.15
N ILE A 150 -11.62 6.88 8.97
CA ILE A 150 -12.66 6.97 7.94
C ILE A 150 -14.01 6.47 8.50
N SER A 151 -14.01 5.33 9.18
CA SER A 151 -15.22 4.74 9.76
C SER A 151 -15.85 5.65 10.84
N VAL A 152 -15.02 6.21 11.73
CA VAL A 152 -15.46 7.15 12.77
C VAL A 152 -15.99 8.45 12.16
N ALA A 153 -15.30 8.98 11.15
CA ALA A 153 -15.73 10.18 10.43
C ALA A 153 -17.09 9.95 9.75
N HIS A 154 -17.28 8.81 9.09
CA HIS A 154 -18.55 8.44 8.47
C HIS A 154 -19.69 8.33 9.50
N TYR A 155 -19.44 7.65 10.63
CA TYR A 155 -20.41 7.55 11.72
C TYR A 155 -20.81 8.92 12.27
N ARG A 156 -19.82 9.80 12.54
CA ARG A 156 -20.06 11.16 13.03
C ARG A 156 -20.81 12.01 12.02
N PHE A 157 -20.48 11.88 10.74
CA PHE A 157 -21.17 12.58 9.65
C PHE A 157 -22.66 12.19 9.60
N ARG A 158 -22.97 10.89 9.58
CA ARG A 158 -24.36 10.42 9.57
C ARG A 158 -25.14 10.88 10.80
N ARG A 159 -24.52 10.83 11.98
CA ARG A 159 -25.15 11.31 13.22
C ARG A 159 -25.40 12.82 13.19
N GLY A 160 -24.47 13.60 12.64
CA GLY A 160 -24.63 15.05 12.43
C GLY A 160 -25.74 15.37 11.43
N TRP A 161 -25.85 14.58 10.37
CA TRP A 161 -26.88 14.71 9.35
C TRP A 161 -28.30 14.53 9.93
N ILE A 162 -28.51 13.47 10.71
CA ILE A 162 -29.78 13.20 11.40
C ILE A 162 -30.10 14.31 12.39
N LYS A 163 -29.12 14.82 13.16
CA LYS A 163 -29.36 15.91 14.12
C LYS A 163 -29.79 17.22 13.46
N GLN A 164 -29.46 17.42 12.18
CA GLN A 164 -29.92 18.55 11.37
C GLN A 164 -31.35 18.36 10.81
N GLY A 165 -32.04 17.28 11.19
CA GLY A 165 -33.39 16.96 10.72
C GLY A 165 -33.45 16.43 9.29
N ARG A 166 -32.31 16.05 8.71
CA ARG A 166 -32.23 15.50 7.34
C ARG A 166 -32.43 13.99 7.33
N SER A 167 -33.13 13.50 6.32
CA SER A 167 -33.32 12.07 6.11
C SER A 167 -32.05 11.40 5.54
N LEU A 168 -31.80 10.15 5.92
CA LEU A 168 -30.68 9.39 5.37
C LEU A 168 -30.89 9.00 3.90
N ASP A 169 -32.15 9.04 3.43
CA ASP A 169 -32.50 8.72 2.03
C ASP A 169 -32.05 9.82 1.06
N GLU A 170 -31.72 11.02 1.58
CA GLU A 170 -31.12 12.11 0.80
C GLU A 170 -29.64 11.88 0.51
N LEU A 171 -28.99 10.90 1.15
CA LEU A 171 -27.62 10.55 0.89
C LEU A 171 -27.57 9.55 -0.28
N GLU A 172 -26.89 9.91 -1.34
CA GLU A 172 -26.73 9.04 -2.53
C GLU A 172 -25.95 7.72 -2.25
N TYR A 173 -25.44 7.53 -1.02
CA TYR A 173 -24.62 6.37 -0.63
C TYR A 173 -25.02 5.82 0.74
#